data_830cd642d4cb12bcaa146e58dd97b3a8
#
_entry.id   830cd642d4cb12bcaa146e58dd97b3a8
#
_cell.length_a   1.000
_cell.length_b   1.000
_cell.length_c   1.000
_cell.angle_alpha   90.00
_cell.angle_beta   90.00
_cell.angle_gamma   90.00
#
_symmetry.space_group_name_H-M   'P 1'
#
loop_
_entity.id
_entity.type
_entity.pdbx_description
1 polymer ?
#
loop_
_entity_poly.entity_id
_entity_poly.type
_entity_poly.pdbx_seq_one_letter_code
_entity_poly.pdbx_strand_id
1 'polypeptide(L)'
;MDKNLRFSSPKYHLDDLQIKGFKLLQNTKGFCLGTDSVLLADFSAKLCPKGGGVIEAGCGNGAVCVLMAARREDIDLIGVELQEDAAALAEYNAKLNKLENR
;
A
#
# COMPACT_ATOMS: atom_id res chain seq x y z
N MET A 1 -13.71 6.88 19.05
CA MET A 1 -12.29 6.52 19.16
C MET A 1 -11.60 6.72 17.81
N ASP A 2 -10.48 7.36 17.81
CA ASP A 2 -9.70 7.57 16.61
C ASP A 2 -9.19 6.23 16.07
N LYS A 3 -9.52 5.94 14.81
CA LYS A 3 -9.06 4.71 14.14
C LYS A 3 -7.54 4.59 14.14
N ASN A 4 -6.84 5.73 14.14
CA ASN A 4 -5.39 5.75 14.04
C ASN A 4 -4.69 5.30 15.32
N LEU A 5 -5.39 5.30 16.46
CA LEU A 5 -4.81 4.84 17.73
C LEU A 5 -4.40 3.37 17.69
N ARG A 6 -5.12 2.54 16.94
CA ARG A 6 -4.77 1.11 16.83
C ARG A 6 -3.40 0.89 16.19
N PHE A 7 -2.93 1.86 15.41
CA PHE A 7 -1.66 1.77 14.69
C PHE A 7 -0.50 2.46 15.41
N SER A 8 -0.71 2.96 16.62
CA SER A 8 0.35 3.59 17.41
C SER A 8 1.12 2.59 18.29
N SER A 9 0.70 1.32 18.30
CA SER A 9 1.38 0.26 19.06
C SER A 9 2.79 0.00 18.51
N PRO A 10 3.76 -0.39 19.38
CA PRO A 10 5.12 -0.71 18.94
C PRO A 10 5.24 -1.82 17.90
N LYS A 11 4.20 -2.64 17.72
CA LYS A 11 4.21 -3.68 16.67
C LYS A 11 4.12 -3.10 15.26
N TYR A 12 3.77 -1.83 15.14
CA TYR A 12 3.71 -1.16 13.84
C TYR A 12 4.95 -0.31 13.64
N HIS A 13 5.50 -0.35 12.45
CA HIS A 13 6.70 0.38 12.08
C HIS A 13 6.45 1.18 10.80
N LEU A 14 6.81 2.46 10.83
CA LEU A 14 6.65 3.33 9.68
C LEU A 14 7.94 3.33 8.85
N ASP A 15 7.85 2.90 7.61
CA ASP A 15 8.97 2.87 6.69
C ASP A 15 8.84 3.94 5.62
N ASP A 16 9.94 4.61 5.33
CA ASP A 16 10.05 5.53 4.21
C ASP A 16 10.38 4.71 2.96
N LEU A 17 9.53 4.79 1.94
CA LEU A 17 9.73 4.04 0.70
C LEU A 17 10.79 4.68 -0.21
N GLN A 18 11.27 5.86 0.15
CA GLN A 18 12.29 6.60 -0.58
C GLN A 18 11.90 6.89 -2.03
N ILE A 19 10.61 7.04 -2.27
CA ILE A 19 10.08 7.43 -3.56
C ILE A 19 8.96 8.46 -3.34
N LYS A 20 9.16 9.69 -3.80
CA LYS A 20 8.19 10.79 -3.75
C LYS A 20 7.61 11.06 -2.35
N GLY A 21 8.37 10.74 -1.29
CA GLY A 21 7.91 10.95 0.07
C GLY A 21 6.88 9.95 0.57
N PHE A 22 6.63 8.90 -0.18
CA PHE A 22 5.66 7.87 0.21
C PHE A 22 6.18 7.04 1.38
N LYS A 23 5.28 6.68 2.27
CA LYS A 23 5.58 5.91 3.48
C LYS A 23 4.63 4.72 3.60
N LEU A 24 5.06 3.72 4.34
CA LEU A 24 4.28 2.50 4.56
C LEU A 24 4.35 2.11 6.03
N LEU A 25 3.20 2.02 6.67
CA LEU A 25 3.12 1.48 8.03
C LEU A 25 2.97 -0.03 7.93
N GLN A 26 3.81 -0.76 8.64
CA GLN A 26 3.84 -2.21 8.59
C GLN A 26 3.67 -2.81 9.98
N ASN A 27 2.96 -3.94 10.04
CA ASN A 27 2.89 -4.77 11.24
C ASN A 27 4.11 -5.69 11.23
N THR A 28 5.02 -5.48 12.18
CA THR A 28 6.28 -6.23 12.23
C THR A 28 6.10 -7.73 12.47
N LYS A 29 4.91 -8.13 12.93
CA LYS A 29 4.57 -9.55 13.12
C LYS A 29 3.80 -10.15 11.95
N GLY A 30 3.46 -9.32 10.97
CA GLY A 30 2.77 -9.76 9.77
C GLY A 30 3.71 -9.87 8.59
N PHE A 31 3.11 -9.98 7.41
CA PHE A 31 3.88 -10.04 6.16
C PHE A 31 4.35 -8.63 5.81
N CYS A 32 5.66 -8.45 5.79
CA CYS A 32 6.27 -7.14 5.53
C CYS A 32 6.77 -7.03 4.09
N LEU A 33 7.01 -5.78 3.67
CA LEU A 33 7.54 -5.46 2.35
C LEU A 33 8.86 -6.18 2.12
N GLY A 34 8.97 -6.88 0.98
CA GLY A 34 10.20 -7.54 0.56
C GLY A 34 10.54 -7.13 -0.86
N THR A 35 11.68 -7.63 -1.35
CA THR A 35 12.16 -7.36 -2.70
C THR A 35 11.15 -7.79 -3.76
N ASP A 36 10.45 -8.89 -3.55
CA ASP A 36 9.44 -9.40 -4.47
C ASP A 36 8.29 -8.41 -4.66
N SER A 37 7.84 -7.75 -3.58
CA SER A 37 6.79 -6.73 -3.68
C SER A 37 7.24 -5.53 -4.50
N VAL A 38 8.48 -5.09 -4.30
CA VAL A 38 9.05 -3.98 -5.07
C VAL A 38 9.14 -4.34 -6.56
N LEU A 39 9.61 -5.55 -6.86
CA LEU A 39 9.72 -6.01 -8.24
C LEU A 39 8.35 -6.16 -8.90
N LEU A 40 7.37 -6.69 -8.17
CA LEU A 40 6.02 -6.84 -8.68
C LEU A 40 5.39 -5.48 -8.99
N ALA A 41 5.55 -4.51 -8.11
CA ALA A 41 5.03 -3.17 -8.32
C ALA A 41 5.64 -2.52 -9.56
N ASP A 42 6.95 -2.63 -9.72
CA ASP A 42 7.66 -2.09 -10.88
C ASP A 42 7.18 -2.74 -12.18
N PHE A 43 7.13 -4.05 -12.20
CA PHE A 43 6.68 -4.82 -13.35
C PHE A 43 5.25 -4.46 -13.75
N SER A 44 4.34 -4.44 -12.76
CA SER A 44 2.92 -4.15 -13.00
C SER A 44 2.71 -2.71 -13.44
N ALA A 45 3.45 -1.76 -12.88
CA ALA A 45 3.35 -0.36 -13.26
C ALA A 45 3.74 -0.16 -14.73
N LYS A 46 4.73 -0.90 -15.21
CA LYS A 46 5.18 -0.82 -16.60
C LYS A 46 4.18 -1.44 -17.57
N LEU A 47 3.42 -2.44 -17.12
CA LEU A 47 2.45 -3.14 -17.98
C LEU A 47 1.09 -2.47 -18.03
N CYS A 48 0.73 -1.69 -17.01
CA CYS A 48 -0.59 -1.08 -16.94
C CYS A 48 -0.75 -0.03 -18.05
N PRO A 49 -1.82 -0.10 -18.87
CA PRO A 49 -2.06 0.91 -19.88
C PRO A 49 -2.21 2.30 -19.26
N LYS A 50 -1.92 3.32 -20.05
CA LYS A 50 -2.08 4.71 -19.63
C LYS A 50 -3.54 4.97 -19.23
N GLY A 51 -3.71 5.54 -18.03
CA GLY A 51 -5.05 5.80 -17.48
C GLY A 51 -5.82 4.56 -17.08
N GLY A 52 -5.17 3.41 -17.01
CA GLY A 52 -5.83 2.15 -16.69
C GLY A 52 -6.09 1.96 -15.21
N GLY A 53 -6.68 0.81 -14.89
CA GLY A 53 -6.97 0.41 -13.52
C GLY A 53 -6.29 -0.90 -13.17
N VAL A 54 -5.97 -1.07 -11.90
CA VAL A 54 -5.34 -2.28 -11.37
C VAL A 54 -6.14 -2.78 -10.16
N ILE A 55 -6.38 -4.07 -10.13
CA ILE A 55 -6.96 -4.73 -8.96
C ILE A 55 -5.93 -5.70 -8.42
N GLU A 56 -5.59 -5.54 -7.16
CA GLU A 56 -4.70 -6.48 -6.47
C GLU A 56 -5.51 -7.36 -5.52
N ALA A 57 -5.60 -8.65 -5.82
CA ALA A 57 -6.20 -9.62 -4.91
C ALA A 57 -5.21 -9.99 -3.81
N GLY A 58 -5.66 -9.93 -2.57
CA GLY A 58 -4.78 -10.20 -1.43
C GLY A 58 -3.74 -9.10 -1.21
N CYS A 59 -4.18 -7.85 -1.17
CA CYS A 59 -3.26 -6.71 -1.13
C CYS A 59 -2.52 -6.55 0.21
N GLY A 60 -2.90 -7.29 1.24
CA GLY A 60 -2.26 -7.20 2.55
C GLY A 60 -2.29 -5.78 3.11
N ASN A 61 -1.13 -5.25 3.46
CA ASN A 61 -1.01 -3.89 3.99
C ASN A 61 -1.03 -2.80 2.90
N GLY A 62 -1.21 -3.18 1.65
CA GLY A 62 -1.28 -2.24 0.53
C GLY A 62 0.06 -1.86 -0.08
N ALA A 63 1.14 -2.56 0.26
CA ALA A 63 2.48 -2.18 -0.18
C ALA A 63 2.61 -2.07 -1.70
N VAL A 64 2.15 -3.07 -2.45
CA VAL A 64 2.27 -3.07 -3.91
C VAL A 64 1.44 -1.94 -4.52
N CYS A 65 0.21 -1.74 -4.04
CA CYS A 65 -0.64 -0.65 -4.51
C CYS A 65 0.00 0.71 -4.25
N VAL A 66 0.55 0.92 -3.04
CA VAL A 66 1.21 2.18 -2.69
C VAL A 66 2.44 2.42 -3.58
N LEU A 67 3.25 1.38 -3.79
CA LEU A 67 4.43 1.49 -4.66
C LEU A 67 4.04 1.80 -6.10
N MET A 68 2.98 1.17 -6.61
CA MET A 68 2.49 1.47 -7.97
C MET A 68 1.98 2.90 -8.07
N ALA A 69 1.25 3.37 -7.06
CA ALA A 69 0.75 4.75 -7.05
C ALA A 69 1.90 5.76 -7.02
N ALA A 70 2.99 5.45 -6.33
CA ALA A 70 4.17 6.31 -6.31
C ALA A 70 4.84 6.40 -7.68
N ARG A 71 4.75 5.34 -8.49
CA ARG A 71 5.36 5.29 -9.83
C ARG A 71 4.47 5.88 -10.93
N ARG A 72 3.14 5.81 -10.76
CA ARG A 72 2.18 6.17 -11.79
C ARG A 72 1.04 6.99 -11.18
N GLU A 73 0.91 8.23 -11.61
CA GLU A 73 -0.17 9.11 -11.14
C GLU A 73 -1.47 8.95 -11.93
N ASP A 74 -1.40 8.31 -13.08
CA ASP A 74 -2.50 8.22 -14.05
C ASP A 74 -3.37 6.97 -13.90
N ILE A 75 -3.06 6.09 -12.94
CA ILE A 75 -3.78 4.82 -12.78
C ILE A 75 -4.63 4.81 -11.52
N ASP A 76 -5.71 4.04 -11.57
CA ASP A 76 -6.56 3.77 -10.41
C ASP A 76 -6.23 2.39 -9.85
N LEU A 77 -6.28 2.27 -8.53
CA LEU A 77 -5.87 1.06 -7.84
C LEU A 77 -6.96 0.61 -6.88
N ILE A 78 -7.26 -0.69 -6.89
CA ILE A 78 -8.17 -1.31 -5.94
C ILE A 78 -7.45 -2.49 -5.31
N GLY A 79 -7.27 -2.43 -3.99
CA GLY A 79 -6.76 -3.56 -3.23
C GLY A 79 -7.91 -4.30 -2.59
N VAL A 80 -7.86 -5.62 -2.63
CA VAL A 80 -8.86 -6.49 -2.00
C VAL A 80 -8.14 -7.37 -1.00
N GLU A 81 -8.60 -7.36 0.25
CA GLU A 81 -7.99 -8.12 1.33
C GLU A 81 -9.07 -8.71 2.23
N LEU A 82 -9.00 -10.00 2.47
CA LEU A 82 -9.97 -10.73 3.27
C LEU A 82 -9.80 -10.48 4.78
N GLN A 83 -8.56 -10.34 5.25
CA GLN A 83 -8.29 -10.15 6.68
C GLN A 83 -8.57 -8.70 7.07
N GLU A 84 -9.45 -8.50 8.05
CA GLU A 84 -9.88 -7.15 8.45
C GLU A 84 -8.72 -6.26 8.92
N ASP A 85 -7.80 -6.81 9.70
CA ASP A 85 -6.68 -6.03 10.21
C ASP A 85 -5.75 -5.56 9.09
N ALA A 86 -5.47 -6.45 8.14
CA ALA A 86 -4.66 -6.11 6.99
C ALA A 86 -5.36 -5.09 6.10
N ALA A 87 -6.66 -5.27 5.85
CA ALA A 87 -7.44 -4.32 5.05
C ALA A 87 -7.48 -2.93 5.69
N ALA A 88 -7.66 -2.88 7.02
CA ALA A 88 -7.63 -1.60 7.75
C ALA A 88 -6.27 -0.91 7.65
N LEU A 89 -5.19 -1.70 7.70
CA LEU A 89 -3.84 -1.17 7.56
C LEU A 89 -3.60 -0.66 6.13
N ALA A 90 -4.10 -1.37 5.13
CA ALA A 90 -4.02 -0.92 3.74
C ALA A 90 -4.76 0.40 3.54
N GLU A 91 -5.96 0.53 4.11
CA GLU A 91 -6.72 1.78 4.07
C GLU A 91 -5.95 2.91 4.75
N TYR A 92 -5.37 2.64 5.90
CA TYR A 92 -4.54 3.62 6.61
C TYR A 92 -3.37 4.07 5.74
N ASN A 93 -2.68 3.13 5.09
CA ASN A 93 -1.55 3.45 4.23
C ASN A 93 -1.96 4.28 3.01
N ALA A 94 -3.14 4.03 2.46
CA ALA A 94 -3.66 4.86 1.37
C ALA A 94 -3.86 6.30 1.84
N LYS A 95 -4.49 6.49 2.99
CA LYS A 95 -4.72 7.82 3.55
C LYS A 95 -3.42 8.53 3.92
N LEU A 96 -2.48 7.80 4.49
CA LEU A 96 -1.16 8.32 4.87
C LEU A 96 -0.44 8.95 3.66
N ASN A 97 -0.62 8.37 2.49
CA ASN A 97 0.01 8.83 1.25
C ASN A 97 -0.95 9.63 0.35
N LYS A 98 -2.11 10.03 0.88
CA LYS A 98 -3.12 10.85 0.19
C LYS A 98 -3.66 10.17 -1.07
N LEU A 99 -3.93 8.88 -0.98
CA LEU A 99 -4.36 8.05 -2.12
C LEU A 99 -5.83 7.62 -2.02
N GLU A 100 -6.65 8.20 -1.14
CA GLU A 100 -8.04 7.76 -0.90
C GLU A 100 -8.90 7.77 -2.16
N ASN A 101 -8.55 8.62 -3.12
CA ASN A 101 -9.32 8.78 -4.35
C ASN A 101 -8.67 8.13 -5.58
N ARG A 102 -7.78 7.16 -5.33
CA ARG A 102 -7.04 6.54 -6.43
C ARG A 102 -7.12 5.01 -6.39
#